data_6cc915baf6bf9cc0272b8c818455cc3d
#
_entry.id   6cc915baf6bf9cc0272b8c818455cc3d
#
_cell.length_a   1.000
_cell.length_b   1.000
_cell.length_c   1.000
_cell.angle_alpha   90.00
_cell.angle_beta   90.00
_cell.angle_gamma   90.00
#
_symmetry.space_group_name_H-M   'P 1'
#
loop_
_entity.id
_entity.type
_entity.pdbx_description
1 polymer ?
#
loop_
_entity_poly.entity_id
_entity_poly.type
_entity_poly.pdbx_seq_one_letter_code
_entity_poly.pdbx_strand_id
1 'polypeptide(L)'
;MDVVEFRPTPDQFAWTFGGVAPTHRITPGTALRLWTEDAFSGRLQRTTDRPSEVLVMTEVNPQTGPFYVEGAEPGDTLAIHIADLRPARDWAASTTIPFFGALTGTDRTALLQEPLPERTWIYQLDRAAGTVRYEAKNLSLDLPIAPMLGTVGVAPAGREVRTSLVPDTFGGDMDTPEMRAGTTCYLGVNVPGALFSVGDGHYRQGEGESCGTAVEGAMDVTLVVDLVKGGAPAWPRLEHDDDFAVVGSSRPLEDAWRASQVGMVTWLGELYGLDPLDAYQLLTQISRSPLANVVDVNYSAVTLVDKALLPPAQAYGGIHAHLRSVAKGLL
;
A
#
# COMPACT_ATOMS: atom_id res chain seq x y z
N MET A 1 -3.88 -23.42 11.88
CA MET A 1 -3.44 -22.22 11.11
C MET A 1 -1.93 -22.33 10.96
N ASP A 2 -1.47 -22.28 9.74
CA ASP A 2 -0.05 -22.30 9.44
C ASP A 2 0.54 -20.91 9.66
N VAL A 3 1.78 -20.84 10.13
CA VAL A 3 2.54 -19.59 10.29
C VAL A 3 3.81 -19.73 9.48
N VAL A 4 4.03 -18.81 8.55
CA VAL A 4 5.26 -18.72 7.76
C VAL A 4 6.03 -17.49 8.22
N GLU A 5 7.28 -17.66 8.61
CA GLU A 5 8.20 -16.58 8.92
C GLU A 5 9.18 -16.42 7.76
N PHE A 6 9.30 -15.22 7.21
CA PHE A 6 10.18 -14.97 6.10
C PHE A 6 10.84 -13.59 6.20
N ARG A 7 12.14 -13.61 6.20
CA ARG A 7 12.99 -12.43 6.05
C ARG A 7 13.87 -12.61 4.83
N PRO A 8 13.61 -11.88 3.73
CA PRO A 8 14.39 -12.04 2.51
C PRO A 8 15.84 -11.65 2.70
N THR A 9 16.73 -12.35 2.01
CA THR A 9 18.09 -11.87 1.74
C THR A 9 18.04 -10.90 0.55
N PRO A 10 19.08 -10.07 0.32
CA PRO A 10 19.06 -9.07 -0.76
C PRO A 10 18.73 -9.62 -2.16
N ASP A 11 19.11 -10.87 -2.44
CA ASP A 11 18.85 -11.56 -3.71
C ASP A 11 17.43 -12.18 -3.80
N GLN A 12 16.65 -12.14 -2.74
CA GLN A 12 15.29 -12.68 -2.68
C GLN A 12 14.21 -11.60 -2.77
N PHE A 13 14.59 -10.33 -2.82
CA PHE A 13 13.61 -9.27 -3.06
C PHE A 13 13.09 -9.30 -4.50
N ALA A 14 11.81 -9.03 -4.66
CA ALA A 14 11.22 -8.75 -5.96
C ALA A 14 11.18 -7.23 -6.19
N TRP A 15 11.41 -6.82 -7.43
CA TRP A 15 11.39 -5.41 -7.86
C TRP A 15 10.21 -5.12 -8.80
N THR A 16 9.42 -6.18 -9.03
CA THR A 16 8.28 -6.11 -9.95
C THR A 16 7.12 -6.95 -9.45
N PHE A 17 5.93 -6.55 -9.80
CA PHE A 17 4.75 -7.39 -9.80
C PHE A 17 4.68 -8.16 -11.13
N GLY A 18 4.59 -9.49 -11.07
CA GLY A 18 4.73 -10.37 -12.23
C GLY A 18 6.19 -10.61 -12.64
N GLY A 19 6.42 -11.65 -13.42
CA GLY A 19 7.74 -12.00 -13.98
C GLY A 19 8.71 -12.65 -12.99
N VAL A 20 8.35 -12.78 -11.70
CA VAL A 20 9.20 -13.36 -10.65
C VAL A 20 8.59 -14.66 -10.14
N ALA A 21 9.43 -15.67 -9.90
CA ALA A 21 8.99 -16.92 -9.31
C ALA A 21 8.61 -16.74 -7.83
N PRO A 22 7.60 -17.47 -7.33
CA PRO A 22 7.21 -17.35 -5.94
C PRO A 22 8.31 -17.87 -4.99
N THR A 23 8.52 -17.11 -3.90
CA THR A 23 9.43 -17.52 -2.82
C THR A 23 8.84 -18.64 -1.97
N HIS A 24 7.53 -18.59 -1.75
CA HIS A 24 6.78 -19.53 -0.92
C HIS A 24 5.42 -19.86 -1.55
N ARG A 25 4.93 -21.05 -1.23
CA ARG A 25 3.54 -21.45 -1.48
C ARG A 25 2.82 -21.53 -0.15
N ILE A 26 1.64 -20.90 -0.05
CA ILE A 26 0.85 -20.82 1.17
C ILE A 26 -0.58 -21.27 0.91
N THR A 27 -1.23 -21.83 1.92
CA THR A 27 -2.66 -22.14 1.89
C THR A 27 -3.50 -20.95 2.38
N PRO A 28 -4.73 -20.75 1.89
CA PRO A 28 -5.66 -19.81 2.50
C PRO A 28 -5.78 -20.00 4.02
N GLY A 29 -5.88 -18.92 4.78
CA GLY A 29 -5.85 -18.94 6.24
C GLY A 29 -4.45 -18.93 6.86
N THR A 30 -3.37 -18.82 6.07
CA THR A 30 -1.99 -18.75 6.59
C THR A 30 -1.70 -17.38 7.19
N ALA A 31 -1.04 -17.38 8.35
CA ALA A 31 -0.41 -16.19 8.91
C ALA A 31 1.03 -16.04 8.40
N LEU A 32 1.41 -14.82 8.06
CA LEU A 32 2.75 -14.46 7.61
C LEU A 32 3.38 -13.50 8.60
N ARG A 33 4.59 -13.80 9.07
CA ARG A 33 5.46 -12.88 9.79
C ARG A 33 6.63 -12.52 8.88
N LEU A 34 6.63 -11.31 8.37
CA LEU A 34 7.52 -10.86 7.32
C LEU A 34 8.39 -9.71 7.81
N TRP A 35 9.51 -9.53 7.16
CA TRP A 35 10.31 -8.35 7.24
C TRP A 35 10.38 -7.69 5.85
N THR A 36 10.16 -6.38 5.77
CA THR A 36 10.31 -5.59 4.54
C THR A 36 11.46 -4.62 4.68
N GLU A 37 12.19 -4.40 3.60
CA GLU A 37 13.20 -3.34 3.52
C GLU A 37 12.52 -1.99 3.24
N ASP A 38 13.20 -0.88 3.51
CA ASP A 38 12.74 0.45 3.11
C ASP A 38 12.83 0.64 1.58
N ALA A 39 12.09 1.62 1.04
CA ALA A 39 12.05 1.91 -0.38
C ALA A 39 13.44 2.16 -1.01
N PHE A 40 14.42 2.58 -0.23
CA PHE A 40 15.78 2.88 -0.69
C PHE A 40 16.75 1.71 -0.57
N SER A 41 16.27 0.51 -0.25
CA SER A 41 17.12 -0.68 -0.03
C SER A 41 18.18 -0.47 1.08
N GLY A 42 17.84 0.31 2.11
CA GLY A 42 18.74 0.63 3.22
C GLY A 42 19.92 1.51 2.85
N ARG A 43 19.94 2.15 1.69
CA ARG A 43 21.10 2.89 1.15
C ARG A 43 21.18 4.34 1.60
N LEU A 44 20.07 4.96 1.99
CA LEU A 44 20.06 6.33 2.52
C LEU A 44 20.18 6.28 4.05
N GLN A 45 21.38 6.50 4.57
CA GLN A 45 21.68 6.36 6.00
C GLN A 45 22.17 7.66 6.66
N ARG A 46 22.54 8.67 5.85
CA ARG A 46 23.09 9.93 6.33
C ARG A 46 22.43 11.09 5.60
N THR A 47 22.35 12.22 6.27
CA THR A 47 21.85 13.48 5.67
C THR A 47 22.73 14.01 4.54
N THR A 48 23.93 13.46 4.37
CA THR A 48 24.86 13.77 3.28
C THR A 48 24.69 12.85 2.08
N ASP A 49 23.98 11.73 2.21
CA ASP A 49 23.75 10.81 1.11
C ASP A 49 22.82 11.47 0.07
N ARG A 50 23.17 11.34 -1.20
CA ARG A 50 22.38 11.85 -2.31
C ARG A 50 21.78 10.69 -3.09
N PRO A 51 20.45 10.71 -3.34
CA PRO A 51 19.79 9.67 -4.15
C PRO A 51 20.53 9.34 -5.45
N SER A 52 20.95 10.36 -6.21
CA SER A 52 21.65 10.17 -7.50
C SER A 52 23.02 9.45 -7.37
N GLU A 53 23.62 9.47 -6.18
CA GLU A 53 24.94 8.87 -5.93
C GLU A 53 24.85 7.46 -5.33
N VAL A 54 23.81 7.19 -4.50
CA VAL A 54 23.74 5.96 -3.71
C VAL A 54 22.64 5.00 -4.13
N LEU A 55 21.56 5.49 -4.78
CA LEU A 55 20.47 4.64 -5.21
C LEU A 55 20.78 3.96 -6.55
N VAL A 56 20.36 2.73 -6.66
CA VAL A 56 20.25 2.01 -7.93
C VAL A 56 18.78 1.99 -8.29
N MET A 57 18.37 2.80 -9.24
CA MET A 57 16.93 3.04 -9.53
C MET A 57 16.14 1.78 -9.95
N THR A 58 16.81 0.72 -10.40
CA THR A 58 16.22 -0.59 -10.66
C THR A 58 16.05 -1.46 -9.40
N GLU A 59 16.58 -0.97 -8.27
CA GLU A 59 16.56 -1.63 -6.96
C GLU A 59 15.93 -0.73 -5.89
N VAL A 60 14.99 0.14 -6.30
CA VAL A 60 14.16 0.95 -5.42
C VAL A 60 12.84 0.23 -5.17
N ASN A 61 12.29 0.38 -3.98
CA ASN A 61 11.04 -0.24 -3.52
C ASN A 61 11.07 -1.79 -3.61
N PRO A 62 11.97 -2.45 -2.83
CA PRO A 62 12.08 -3.91 -2.77
C PRO A 62 10.84 -4.53 -2.13
N GLN A 63 10.33 -5.60 -2.74
CA GLN A 63 9.15 -6.31 -2.28
C GLN A 63 9.50 -7.66 -1.65
N THR A 64 8.90 -7.97 -0.51
CA THR A 64 8.93 -9.29 0.13
C THR A 64 7.86 -10.17 -0.48
N GLY A 65 8.26 -11.26 -1.10
CA GLY A 65 7.44 -12.15 -1.91
C GLY A 65 8.11 -12.49 -3.25
N PRO A 66 7.35 -12.88 -4.31
CA PRO A 66 5.90 -13.13 -4.26
C PRO A 66 5.54 -14.43 -3.54
N PHE A 67 4.35 -14.45 -2.94
CA PHE A 67 3.75 -15.63 -2.34
C PHE A 67 2.71 -16.21 -3.29
N TYR A 68 2.79 -17.51 -3.55
CA TYR A 68 1.78 -18.26 -4.30
C TYR A 68 0.70 -18.76 -3.33
N VAL A 69 -0.54 -18.35 -3.52
CA VAL A 69 -1.69 -18.78 -2.71
C VAL A 69 -2.36 -19.97 -3.37
N GLU A 70 -2.36 -21.12 -2.71
CA GLU A 70 -2.93 -22.36 -3.24
C GLU A 70 -4.43 -22.20 -3.53
N GLY A 71 -4.84 -22.66 -4.71
CA GLY A 71 -6.22 -22.59 -5.17
C GLY A 71 -6.72 -21.23 -5.61
N ALA A 72 -5.88 -20.17 -5.57
CA ALA A 72 -6.25 -18.87 -6.12
C ALA A 72 -6.23 -18.91 -7.65
N GLU A 73 -7.35 -18.52 -8.26
CA GLU A 73 -7.56 -18.49 -9.71
C GLU A 73 -8.01 -17.12 -10.17
N PRO A 74 -7.77 -16.73 -11.43
CA PRO A 74 -8.27 -15.46 -11.97
C PRO A 74 -9.78 -15.29 -11.75
N GLY A 75 -10.16 -14.12 -11.22
CA GLY A 75 -11.54 -13.79 -10.87
C GLY A 75 -11.88 -14.04 -9.39
N ASP A 76 -10.99 -14.66 -8.62
CA ASP A 76 -11.10 -14.75 -7.16
C ASP A 76 -10.67 -13.44 -6.48
N THR A 77 -10.99 -13.31 -5.21
CA THR A 77 -10.57 -12.18 -4.37
C THR A 77 -9.56 -12.65 -3.33
N LEU A 78 -8.36 -12.10 -3.36
CA LEU A 78 -7.37 -12.28 -2.30
C LEU A 78 -7.67 -11.31 -1.16
N ALA A 79 -7.82 -11.81 0.07
CA ALA A 79 -8.02 -11.03 1.28
C ALA A 79 -6.73 -11.04 2.12
N ILE A 80 -6.10 -9.87 2.30
CA ILE A 80 -4.88 -9.68 3.06
C ILE A 80 -5.20 -8.82 4.27
N HIS A 81 -5.24 -9.41 5.47
CA HIS A 81 -5.47 -8.66 6.70
C HIS A 81 -4.15 -8.27 7.35
N ILE A 82 -3.95 -6.99 7.55
CA ILE A 82 -2.77 -6.43 8.23
C ILE A 82 -3.02 -6.52 9.74
N ALA A 83 -2.45 -7.53 10.38
CA ALA A 83 -2.63 -7.76 11.81
C ALA A 83 -1.77 -6.80 12.64
N ASP A 84 -0.52 -6.57 12.24
CA ASP A 84 0.41 -5.70 12.95
C ASP A 84 1.50 -5.16 12.04
N LEU A 85 1.94 -3.93 12.34
CA LEU A 85 3.05 -3.24 11.66
C LEU A 85 3.94 -2.59 12.70
N ARG A 86 5.22 -2.97 12.72
CA ARG A 86 6.20 -2.41 13.66
C ARG A 86 7.45 -1.93 12.94
N PRO A 87 7.92 -0.70 13.22
CA PRO A 87 9.22 -0.27 12.76
C PRO A 87 10.31 -1.30 13.10
N ALA A 88 11.04 -1.80 12.10
CA ALA A 88 12.07 -2.81 12.30
C ALA A 88 13.46 -2.22 12.58
N ARG A 89 13.62 -0.89 12.40
CA ARG A 89 14.85 -0.14 12.69
C ARG A 89 14.56 1.08 13.55
N ASP A 90 15.58 1.61 14.21
CA ASP A 90 15.49 2.83 15.03
C ASP A 90 15.69 4.12 14.22
N TRP A 91 15.70 4.00 12.92
CA TRP A 91 15.80 5.12 11.99
C TRP A 91 14.99 4.85 10.72
N ALA A 92 14.64 5.94 10.04
CA ALA A 92 14.01 5.95 8.73
C ALA A 92 14.57 7.12 7.92
N ALA A 93 14.33 7.14 6.62
CA ALA A 93 14.81 8.18 5.74
C ALA A 93 13.68 8.80 4.92
N SER A 94 13.86 10.04 4.49
CA SER A 94 13.08 10.68 3.44
C SER A 94 14.01 11.52 2.59
N THR A 95 13.67 11.75 1.32
CA THR A 95 14.57 12.48 0.42
C THR A 95 13.81 13.20 -0.68
N THR A 96 14.40 14.25 -1.24
CA THR A 96 13.98 14.80 -2.53
C THR A 96 14.81 14.14 -3.63
N ILE A 97 14.12 13.61 -4.65
CA ILE A 97 14.75 12.99 -5.82
C ILE A 97 14.51 13.93 -7.02
N PRO A 98 15.54 14.21 -7.86
CA PRO A 98 15.36 15.05 -9.04
C PRO A 98 14.23 14.58 -9.93
N PHE A 99 13.34 15.49 -10.32
CA PHE A 99 12.16 15.23 -11.16
C PHE A 99 11.09 14.32 -10.55
N PHE A 100 11.17 14.04 -9.24
CA PHE A 100 10.20 13.26 -8.51
C PHE A 100 9.63 14.07 -7.34
N GLY A 101 8.30 14.03 -7.15
CA GLY A 101 7.58 14.82 -6.17
C GLY A 101 6.50 15.71 -6.82
N ALA A 102 5.41 15.97 -6.08
CA ALA A 102 4.23 16.67 -6.58
C ALA A 102 4.49 18.14 -6.94
N LEU A 103 5.48 18.78 -6.28
CA LEU A 103 5.76 20.20 -6.42
C LEU A 103 7.03 20.48 -7.22
N THR A 104 7.51 19.52 -7.98
CA THR A 104 8.69 19.63 -8.84
C THR A 104 8.34 19.35 -10.30
N GLY A 105 9.31 19.60 -11.21
CA GLY A 105 9.22 19.12 -12.58
C GLY A 105 9.29 17.60 -12.62
N THR A 106 8.45 16.98 -13.44
CA THR A 106 8.41 15.53 -13.56
C THR A 106 9.13 15.05 -14.81
N ASP A 107 9.53 13.79 -14.83
CA ASP A 107 10.09 13.10 -15.99
C ASP A 107 9.11 13.00 -17.18
N ARG A 108 7.82 13.24 -16.94
CA ARG A 108 6.74 13.14 -17.93
C ARG A 108 6.32 14.47 -18.55
N THR A 109 6.80 15.59 -17.98
CA THR A 109 6.47 16.92 -18.47
C THR A 109 7.77 17.65 -18.79
N ALA A 110 7.95 18.03 -20.04
CA ALA A 110 9.08 18.87 -20.44
C ALA A 110 8.94 20.25 -19.78
N LEU A 111 9.86 20.61 -18.92
CA LEU A 111 9.90 21.86 -18.22
C LEU A 111 11.23 22.58 -18.50
N LEU A 112 11.18 23.91 -18.55
CA LEU A 112 12.37 24.77 -18.65
C LEU A 112 12.91 25.15 -17.25
N GLN A 113 12.76 24.24 -16.28
CA GLN A 113 13.14 24.47 -14.89
C GLN A 113 14.12 23.38 -14.45
N GLU A 114 15.10 23.80 -13.66
CA GLU A 114 15.98 22.86 -12.99
C GLU A 114 15.19 22.03 -11.97
N PRO A 115 15.59 20.76 -11.74
CA PRO A 115 15.01 19.95 -10.68
C PRO A 115 15.26 20.57 -9.31
N LEU A 116 14.43 20.23 -8.33
CA LEU A 116 14.72 20.59 -6.94
C LEU A 116 16.03 19.92 -6.50
N PRO A 117 16.78 20.57 -5.61
CA PRO A 117 18.02 20.00 -5.07
C PRO A 117 17.71 18.71 -4.29
N GLU A 118 18.62 17.74 -4.42
CA GLU A 118 18.59 16.54 -3.59
C GLU A 118 18.90 16.89 -2.13
N ARG A 119 18.08 16.35 -1.25
CA ARG A 119 18.28 16.49 0.18
C ARG A 119 17.72 15.29 0.90
N THR A 120 18.48 14.73 1.85
CA THR A 120 18.08 13.58 2.66
C THR A 120 17.86 13.99 4.10
N TRP A 121 16.78 13.50 4.69
CA TRP A 121 16.47 13.61 6.11
C TRP A 121 16.51 12.22 6.71
N ILE A 122 17.14 12.13 7.88
CA ILE A 122 17.16 10.89 8.69
C ILE A 122 16.31 11.16 9.93
N TYR A 123 15.32 10.30 10.11
CA TYR A 123 14.40 10.35 11.24
C TYR A 123 14.82 9.32 12.28
N GLN A 124 15.08 9.75 13.50
CA GLN A 124 15.37 8.86 14.61
C GLN A 124 14.05 8.44 15.26
N LEU A 125 13.88 7.14 15.50
CA LEU A 125 12.71 6.57 16.16
C LEU A 125 12.90 6.56 17.67
N ASP A 126 12.00 7.18 18.41
CA ASP A 126 11.80 6.94 19.83
C ASP A 126 10.68 5.90 20.01
N ARG A 127 11.06 4.65 20.24
CA ARG A 127 10.11 3.55 20.45
C ARG A 127 9.26 3.73 21.69
N ALA A 128 9.80 4.33 22.76
CA ALA A 128 9.08 4.50 24.02
C ALA A 128 8.01 5.59 23.89
N ALA A 129 8.32 6.67 23.18
CA ALA A 129 7.38 7.75 22.90
C ALA A 129 6.46 7.44 21.70
N GLY A 130 6.81 6.48 20.82
CA GLY A 130 6.09 6.21 19.59
C GLY A 130 6.19 7.36 18.59
N THR A 131 7.36 7.99 18.48
CA THR A 131 7.57 9.16 17.62
C THR A 131 8.82 9.01 16.76
N VAL A 132 8.84 9.73 15.63
CA VAL A 132 10.04 9.96 14.81
C VAL A 132 10.42 11.42 14.85
N ARG A 133 11.73 11.67 14.96
CA ARG A 133 12.28 13.01 15.05
C ARG A 133 12.48 13.63 13.68
N TYR A 134 11.70 14.67 13.34
CA TYR A 134 11.97 15.57 12.22
C TYR A 134 12.90 16.69 12.63
N GLU A 135 13.95 16.94 11.85
CA GLU A 135 14.89 18.02 12.10
C GLU A 135 15.12 18.91 10.87
N ALA A 136 14.92 20.20 11.03
CA ALA A 136 15.26 21.24 10.08
C ALA A 136 16.04 22.36 10.78
N LYS A 137 16.61 23.26 10.02
CA LYS A 137 17.47 24.35 10.53
C LYS A 137 16.83 25.16 11.68
N ASN A 138 15.52 25.43 11.59
CA ASN A 138 14.81 26.30 12.52
C ASN A 138 13.63 25.63 13.21
N LEU A 139 13.46 24.32 13.02
CA LEU A 139 12.33 23.58 13.57
C LEU A 139 12.73 22.12 13.82
N SER A 140 12.42 21.63 15.00
CA SER A 140 12.50 20.23 15.35
C SER A 140 11.17 19.77 15.94
N LEU A 141 10.66 18.62 15.48
CA LEU A 141 9.37 18.08 15.90
C LEU A 141 9.50 16.58 16.17
N ASP A 142 8.80 16.12 17.19
CA ASP A 142 8.55 14.70 17.43
C ASP A 142 7.18 14.38 16.83
N LEU A 143 7.18 13.65 15.71
CA LEU A 143 5.98 13.29 14.98
C LEU A 143 5.52 11.89 15.43
N PRO A 144 4.26 11.72 15.88
CA PRO A 144 3.74 10.39 16.19
C PRO A 144 3.88 9.47 14.98
N ILE A 145 4.34 8.23 15.20
CA ILE A 145 4.33 7.22 14.14
C ILE A 145 2.89 6.81 13.80
N ALA A 146 2.68 6.50 12.54
CA ALA A 146 1.44 5.92 12.00
C ALA A 146 1.83 4.88 10.94
N PRO A 147 2.33 3.69 11.36
CA PRO A 147 2.88 2.71 10.45
C PRO A 147 1.87 2.24 9.42
N MET A 148 2.31 2.15 8.16
CA MET A 148 1.53 1.67 7.03
C MET A 148 2.41 0.92 6.03
N LEU A 149 1.79 0.22 5.08
CA LEU A 149 2.46 -0.37 3.92
C LEU A 149 2.10 0.47 2.68
N GLY A 150 3.09 1.08 2.05
CA GLY A 150 2.91 1.80 0.79
C GLY A 150 2.53 0.84 -0.34
N THR A 151 3.23 -0.29 -0.40
CA THR A 151 3.13 -1.23 -1.52
C THR A 151 2.58 -2.58 -1.11
N VAL A 152 1.40 -2.93 -1.65
CA VAL A 152 0.79 -4.27 -1.56
C VAL A 152 0.11 -4.59 -2.89
N GLY A 153 0.50 -5.67 -3.54
CA GLY A 153 -0.09 -6.00 -4.84
C GLY A 153 0.02 -7.48 -5.21
N VAL A 154 -0.70 -7.85 -6.25
CA VAL A 154 -0.67 -9.15 -6.91
C VAL A 154 -0.07 -9.05 -8.30
N ALA A 155 0.27 -10.18 -8.93
CA ALA A 155 0.72 -10.15 -10.32
C ALA A 155 -0.37 -9.60 -11.25
N PRO A 156 -0.02 -8.68 -12.19
CA PRO A 156 -0.98 -8.13 -13.13
C PRO A 156 -1.54 -9.17 -14.10
N ALA A 157 -2.67 -8.83 -14.72
CA ALA A 157 -3.27 -9.62 -15.81
C ALA A 157 -2.36 -9.65 -17.05
N GLY A 158 -2.67 -10.56 -17.98
CA GLY A 158 -2.03 -10.58 -19.32
C GLY A 158 -0.54 -10.96 -19.31
N ARG A 159 0.00 -11.47 -18.21
CA ARG A 159 1.43 -11.73 -18.02
C ARG A 159 2.28 -10.45 -18.09
N GLU A 160 1.69 -9.31 -17.79
CA GLU A 160 2.45 -8.07 -17.66
C GLU A 160 3.45 -8.14 -16.49
N VAL A 161 4.51 -7.37 -16.65
CA VAL A 161 5.49 -7.12 -15.59
C VAL A 161 5.51 -5.63 -15.31
N ARG A 162 5.20 -5.25 -14.09
CA ARG A 162 5.16 -3.86 -13.64
C ARG A 162 6.17 -3.64 -12.54
N THR A 163 6.89 -2.53 -12.58
CA THR A 163 7.80 -2.20 -11.47
C THR A 163 6.98 -2.03 -10.18
N SER A 164 7.61 -2.27 -9.04
CA SER A 164 7.00 -2.09 -7.72
C SER A 164 6.54 -0.65 -7.44
N LEU A 165 7.01 0.33 -8.21
CA LEU A 165 6.67 1.77 -8.13
C LEU A 165 5.39 2.16 -8.88
N VAL A 166 4.56 1.20 -9.30
CA VAL A 166 3.36 1.49 -10.09
C VAL A 166 2.11 0.98 -9.39
N PRO A 167 1.24 1.88 -8.90
CA PRO A 167 -0.10 1.49 -8.46
C PRO A 167 -1.04 1.35 -9.66
N ASP A 168 -1.89 0.31 -9.63
CA ASP A 168 -2.92 0.04 -10.66
C ASP A 168 -4.01 -0.87 -10.07
N THR A 169 -4.85 -1.47 -10.92
CA THR A 169 -5.91 -2.42 -10.56
C THR A 169 -5.43 -3.63 -9.74
N PHE A 170 -4.16 -3.96 -9.84
CA PHE A 170 -3.53 -5.06 -9.10
C PHE A 170 -3.01 -4.66 -7.70
N GLY A 171 -3.25 -3.43 -7.24
CA GLY A 171 -2.61 -2.83 -6.08
C GLY A 171 -1.30 -2.16 -6.48
N GLY A 172 -0.19 -2.52 -5.87
CA GLY A 172 1.12 -1.92 -6.10
C GLY A 172 1.39 -0.80 -5.10
N ASP A 173 2.06 0.23 -5.55
CA ASP A 173 2.53 1.39 -4.78
C ASP A 173 1.39 2.39 -4.53
N MET A 174 0.43 1.99 -3.72
CA MET A 174 -0.77 2.78 -3.49
C MET A 174 -0.55 3.96 -2.54
N ASP A 175 0.41 3.85 -1.66
CA ASP A 175 0.83 4.86 -0.65
C ASP A 175 -0.34 5.49 0.09
N THR A 176 -1.29 4.66 0.47
CA THR A 176 -2.44 5.14 1.21
C THR A 176 -2.28 4.90 2.71
N PRO A 177 -2.42 5.95 3.57
CA PRO A 177 -2.44 5.79 5.03
C PRO A 177 -3.50 4.81 5.54
N GLU A 178 -4.44 4.43 4.69
CA GLU A 178 -5.46 3.43 4.99
C GLU A 178 -4.92 2.00 5.01
N MET A 179 -3.72 1.74 4.48
CA MET A 179 -3.04 0.43 4.53
C MET A 179 -2.29 0.22 5.85
N ARG A 180 -2.99 0.35 6.95
CA ARG A 180 -2.51 0.29 8.34
C ARG A 180 -2.96 -0.98 9.07
N ALA A 181 -2.42 -1.23 10.25
CA ALA A 181 -2.86 -2.36 11.08
C ALA A 181 -4.38 -2.31 11.36
N GLY A 182 -5.02 -3.46 11.27
CA GLY A 182 -6.48 -3.63 11.37
C GLY A 182 -7.21 -3.59 10.02
N THR A 183 -6.53 -3.25 8.92
CA THR A 183 -7.11 -3.22 7.57
C THR A 183 -7.13 -4.60 6.94
N THR A 184 -8.19 -4.94 6.22
CA THR A 184 -8.21 -6.02 5.22
C THR A 184 -8.21 -5.41 3.82
N CYS A 185 -7.18 -5.70 3.05
CA CYS A 185 -7.06 -5.33 1.64
C CYS A 185 -7.59 -6.47 0.77
N TYR A 186 -8.49 -6.14 -0.16
CA TYR A 186 -9.05 -7.07 -1.14
C TYR A 186 -8.51 -6.73 -2.53
N LEU A 187 -7.85 -7.70 -3.13
CA LEU A 187 -7.28 -7.59 -4.48
C LEU A 187 -7.86 -8.63 -5.41
N GLY A 188 -8.18 -8.26 -6.64
CA GLY A 188 -8.61 -9.21 -7.66
C GLY A 188 -7.44 -10.09 -8.09
N VAL A 189 -7.64 -11.41 -8.07
CA VAL A 189 -6.65 -12.37 -8.58
C VAL A 189 -6.65 -12.34 -10.10
N ASN A 190 -5.48 -12.12 -10.72
CA ASN A 190 -5.32 -12.02 -12.16
C ASN A 190 -4.63 -13.23 -12.79
N VAL A 191 -3.85 -13.97 -11.99
CA VAL A 191 -3.10 -15.14 -12.41
C VAL A 191 -3.22 -16.26 -11.37
N PRO A 192 -3.04 -17.54 -11.72
CA PRO A 192 -3.04 -18.62 -10.75
C PRO A 192 -2.05 -18.37 -9.62
N GLY A 193 -2.52 -18.54 -8.38
CA GLY A 193 -1.74 -18.31 -7.17
C GLY A 193 -1.63 -16.84 -6.75
N ALA A 194 -2.30 -15.90 -7.42
CA ALA A 194 -2.27 -14.46 -7.17
C ALA A 194 -0.86 -13.84 -7.26
N LEU A 195 0.17 -14.49 -6.71
CA LEU A 195 1.57 -14.02 -6.65
C LEU A 195 1.66 -12.65 -6.00
N PHE A 196 1.21 -12.54 -4.74
CA PHE A 196 1.21 -11.27 -4.02
C PHE A 196 2.55 -10.98 -3.36
N SER A 197 2.88 -9.70 -3.29
CA SER A 197 4.06 -9.18 -2.60
C SER A 197 3.69 -7.96 -1.78
N VAL A 198 4.52 -7.70 -0.76
CA VAL A 198 4.38 -6.53 0.12
C VAL A 198 5.73 -5.88 0.38
N GLY A 199 5.73 -4.57 0.55
CA GLY A 199 6.95 -3.81 0.85
C GLY A 199 6.64 -2.39 1.28
N ASP A 200 7.66 -1.56 1.26
CA ASP A 200 7.52 -0.13 1.40
C ASP A 200 6.86 0.28 2.71
N GLY A 201 7.54 -0.01 3.80
CA GLY A 201 7.07 0.32 5.14
C GLY A 201 7.28 1.79 5.45
N HIS A 202 6.21 2.54 5.69
CA HIS A 202 6.28 3.92 6.14
C HIS A 202 6.01 4.02 7.64
N TYR A 203 6.90 4.67 8.39
CA TYR A 203 6.63 4.95 9.81
C TYR A 203 5.62 6.08 9.96
N ARG A 204 5.51 6.94 8.95
CA ARG A 204 4.51 7.99 8.82
C ARG A 204 4.48 8.54 7.40
N GLN A 205 3.28 8.80 6.92
CA GLN A 205 3.03 9.55 5.68
C GLN A 205 1.91 10.56 5.91
N GLY A 206 1.99 11.71 5.27
CA GLY A 206 0.88 12.63 5.08
C GLY A 206 0.14 12.30 3.78
N GLU A 207 -1.12 12.69 3.67
CA GLU A 207 -1.88 12.47 2.44
C GLU A 207 -1.22 13.16 1.24
N GLY A 208 -1.26 12.45 0.10
CA GLY A 208 -0.68 12.89 -1.16
C GLY A 208 0.80 12.59 -1.31
N GLU A 209 1.50 12.22 -0.24
CA GLU A 209 2.94 11.92 -0.26
C GLU A 209 3.79 12.95 -1.03
N SER A 210 3.46 14.22 -0.84
CA SER A 210 3.79 15.33 -1.73
C SER A 210 5.27 15.47 -2.11
N CYS A 211 6.19 15.00 -1.26
CA CYS A 211 7.62 15.05 -1.52
C CYS A 211 8.10 13.91 -2.45
N GLY A 212 7.28 12.86 -2.60
CA GLY A 212 7.61 11.63 -3.33
C GLY A 212 8.26 10.56 -2.46
N THR A 213 8.42 10.83 -1.18
CA THR A 213 8.90 9.88 -0.18
C THR A 213 8.29 10.23 1.18
N ALA A 214 7.88 9.23 1.91
CA ALA A 214 7.38 9.33 3.28
C ALA A 214 8.53 9.25 4.31
N VAL A 215 8.24 8.80 5.52
CA VAL A 215 9.25 8.38 6.50
C VAL A 215 9.52 6.89 6.27
N GLU A 216 10.38 6.62 5.28
CA GLU A 216 10.66 5.29 4.74
C GLU A 216 11.46 4.45 5.73
N GLY A 217 10.97 3.28 6.10
CA GLY A 217 11.65 2.44 7.05
C GLY A 217 11.33 0.95 6.91
N ALA A 218 12.31 0.12 7.24
CA ALA A 218 12.09 -1.32 7.30
C ALA A 218 11.02 -1.66 8.33
N MET A 219 10.18 -2.67 8.01
CA MET A 219 9.01 -3.01 8.81
C MET A 219 8.97 -4.48 9.18
N ASP A 220 8.65 -4.79 10.43
CA ASP A 220 8.16 -6.10 10.82
C ASP A 220 6.65 -6.14 10.59
N VAL A 221 6.20 -7.07 9.75
CA VAL A 221 4.83 -7.13 9.24
C VAL A 221 4.18 -8.45 9.63
N THR A 222 3.00 -8.41 10.23
CA THR A 222 2.19 -9.61 10.45
C THR A 222 0.91 -9.53 9.63
N LEU A 223 0.70 -10.50 8.75
CA LEU A 223 -0.48 -10.62 7.89
C LEU A 223 -1.22 -11.91 8.16
N VAL A 224 -2.53 -11.91 7.88
CA VAL A 224 -3.32 -13.13 7.69
C VAL A 224 -3.89 -13.08 6.27
N VAL A 225 -3.63 -14.13 5.48
CA VAL A 225 -4.00 -14.17 4.06
C VAL A 225 -5.06 -15.24 3.84
N ASP A 226 -6.14 -14.88 3.19
CA ASP A 226 -7.21 -15.81 2.84
C ASP A 226 -7.73 -15.56 1.42
N LEU A 227 -8.57 -16.44 0.93
CA LEU A 227 -9.07 -16.47 -0.44
C LEU A 227 -10.60 -16.57 -0.45
N VAL A 228 -11.24 -15.62 -1.13
CA VAL A 228 -12.67 -15.67 -1.44
C VAL A 228 -12.84 -16.07 -2.90
N LYS A 229 -13.62 -17.11 -3.16
CA LYS A 229 -13.86 -17.59 -4.52
C LYS A 229 -14.80 -16.63 -5.25
N GLY A 230 -14.34 -16.13 -6.39
CA GLY A 230 -15.06 -15.14 -7.18
C GLY A 230 -15.05 -13.73 -6.57
N GLY A 231 -15.87 -12.85 -7.12
CA GLY A 231 -16.10 -11.49 -6.61
C GLY A 231 -14.90 -10.55 -6.70
N ALA A 232 -13.97 -10.82 -7.63
CA ALA A 232 -12.78 -9.98 -7.80
C ALA A 232 -13.15 -8.51 -7.97
N PRO A 233 -12.65 -7.61 -7.11
CA PRO A 233 -12.86 -6.18 -7.28
C PRO A 233 -12.05 -5.66 -8.47
N ALA A 234 -12.60 -4.68 -9.20
CA ALA A 234 -11.89 -4.03 -10.30
C ALA A 234 -10.76 -3.13 -9.83
N TRP A 235 -10.87 -2.60 -8.63
CA TRP A 235 -9.89 -1.76 -7.94
C TRP A 235 -9.68 -2.26 -6.52
N PRO A 236 -8.51 -2.05 -5.90
CA PRO A 236 -8.27 -2.44 -4.52
C PRO A 236 -9.35 -1.90 -3.57
N ARG A 237 -9.91 -2.76 -2.74
CA ARG A 237 -10.86 -2.41 -1.69
C ARG A 237 -10.20 -2.59 -0.33
N LEU A 238 -10.45 -1.68 0.59
CA LEU A 238 -9.95 -1.76 1.96
C LEU A 238 -11.13 -1.76 2.91
N GLU A 239 -11.08 -2.61 3.90
CA GLU A 239 -12.09 -2.67 4.95
C GLU A 239 -11.43 -2.50 6.32
N HIS A 240 -11.88 -1.49 7.06
CA HIS A 240 -11.57 -1.28 8.46
C HIS A 240 -12.80 -1.60 9.31
N ASP A 241 -12.63 -1.55 10.63
CA ASP A 241 -13.76 -1.65 11.53
C ASP A 241 -14.80 -0.54 11.29
N ASP A 242 -14.33 0.65 10.98
CA ASP A 242 -15.13 1.87 10.89
C ASP A 242 -15.43 2.33 9.47
N ASP A 243 -14.64 1.91 8.47
CA ASP A 243 -14.73 2.42 7.10
C ASP A 243 -14.71 1.32 6.05
N PHE A 244 -15.36 1.61 4.91
CA PHE A 244 -15.07 1.01 3.60
C PHE A 244 -14.26 2.00 2.77
N ALA A 245 -13.23 1.52 2.05
CA ALA A 245 -12.44 2.34 1.17
C ALA A 245 -12.16 1.65 -0.17
N VAL A 246 -12.07 2.42 -1.23
CA VAL A 246 -11.63 1.96 -2.56
C VAL A 246 -10.49 2.85 -3.01
N VAL A 247 -9.41 2.24 -3.49
CA VAL A 247 -8.25 2.94 -4.06
C VAL A 247 -8.35 2.90 -5.58
N GLY A 248 -8.34 4.06 -6.21
CA GLY A 248 -8.24 4.18 -7.66
C GLY A 248 -6.90 4.80 -8.04
N SER A 249 -6.20 4.22 -9.01
CA SER A 249 -4.88 4.67 -9.42
C SER A 249 -4.82 4.97 -10.91
N SER A 250 -4.52 6.21 -11.28
CA SER A 250 -4.46 6.67 -12.68
C SER A 250 -3.76 8.02 -12.81
N ARG A 251 -3.44 8.43 -14.04
CA ARG A 251 -3.17 9.83 -14.39
C ARG A 251 -4.10 10.24 -15.54
N PRO A 252 -4.67 11.45 -15.50
CA PRO A 252 -4.54 12.47 -14.44
C PRO A 252 -5.27 12.09 -13.13
N LEU A 253 -5.10 12.91 -12.10
CA LEU A 253 -5.65 12.65 -10.75
C LEU A 253 -7.18 12.49 -10.75
N GLU A 254 -7.90 13.24 -11.60
CA GLU A 254 -9.35 13.13 -11.74
C GLU A 254 -9.82 11.74 -12.16
N ASP A 255 -9.01 11.02 -12.94
CA ASP A 255 -9.33 9.65 -13.37
C ASP A 255 -9.06 8.65 -12.24
N ALA A 256 -8.01 8.86 -11.42
CA ALA A 256 -7.80 8.11 -10.20
C ALA A 256 -8.99 8.25 -9.24
N TRP A 257 -9.43 9.50 -9.02
CA TRP A 257 -10.60 9.78 -8.19
C TRP A 257 -11.87 9.14 -8.76
N ARG A 258 -12.13 9.26 -10.08
CA ARG A 258 -13.28 8.61 -10.73
C ARG A 258 -13.27 7.10 -10.56
N ALA A 259 -12.09 6.48 -10.72
CA ALA A 259 -11.93 5.03 -10.54
C ALA A 259 -12.32 4.60 -9.11
N SER A 260 -11.85 5.32 -8.09
CA SER A 260 -12.21 5.03 -6.70
C SER A 260 -13.70 5.24 -6.41
N GLN A 261 -14.32 6.29 -6.98
CA GLN A 261 -15.76 6.57 -6.84
C GLN A 261 -16.61 5.49 -7.50
N VAL A 262 -16.30 5.10 -8.74
CA VAL A 262 -17.01 4.02 -9.46
C VAL A 262 -16.87 2.70 -8.72
N GLY A 263 -15.68 2.40 -8.20
CA GLY A 263 -15.46 1.21 -7.39
C GLY A 263 -16.32 1.20 -6.13
N MET A 264 -16.47 2.34 -5.45
CA MET A 264 -17.33 2.45 -4.25
C MET A 264 -18.82 2.37 -4.59
N VAL A 265 -19.28 3.00 -5.68
CA VAL A 265 -20.68 2.85 -6.17
C VAL A 265 -21.00 1.37 -6.39
N THR A 266 -20.08 0.65 -7.07
CA THR A 266 -20.23 -0.78 -7.30
C THR A 266 -20.30 -1.55 -5.98
N TRP A 267 -19.42 -1.25 -5.04
CA TRP A 267 -19.37 -1.95 -3.76
C TRP A 267 -20.62 -1.69 -2.88
N LEU A 268 -21.12 -0.46 -2.84
CA LEU A 268 -22.38 -0.13 -2.16
C LEU A 268 -23.57 -0.85 -2.81
N GLY A 269 -23.59 -0.95 -4.15
CA GLY A 269 -24.58 -1.76 -4.88
C GLY A 269 -24.54 -3.23 -4.47
N GLU A 270 -23.35 -3.83 -4.36
CA GLU A 270 -23.16 -5.22 -3.92
C GLU A 270 -23.59 -5.43 -2.45
N LEU A 271 -23.26 -4.48 -1.56
CA LEU A 271 -23.53 -4.60 -0.12
C LEU A 271 -25.01 -4.42 0.23
N TYR A 272 -25.71 -3.54 -0.48
CA TYR A 272 -27.05 -3.09 -0.09
C TYR A 272 -28.13 -3.35 -1.15
N GLY A 273 -27.76 -3.96 -2.28
CA GLY A 273 -28.71 -4.21 -3.39
C GLY A 273 -29.20 -2.93 -4.06
N LEU A 274 -28.41 -1.84 -4.01
CA LEU A 274 -28.75 -0.57 -4.63
C LEU A 274 -28.52 -0.62 -6.14
N ASP A 275 -29.38 0.02 -6.90
CA ASP A 275 -29.06 0.32 -8.29
C ASP A 275 -27.95 1.38 -8.38
N PRO A 276 -27.24 1.47 -9.51
CA PRO A 276 -26.09 2.37 -9.63
C PRO A 276 -26.40 3.85 -9.39
N LEU A 277 -27.59 4.34 -9.71
CA LEU A 277 -27.94 5.76 -9.54
C LEU A 277 -28.23 6.07 -8.07
N ASP A 278 -28.93 5.16 -7.36
CA ASP A 278 -29.18 5.29 -5.93
C ASP A 278 -27.85 5.21 -5.15
N ALA A 279 -26.99 4.26 -5.47
CA ALA A 279 -25.65 4.15 -4.86
C ALA A 279 -24.80 5.41 -5.13
N TYR A 280 -24.82 5.94 -6.35
CA TYR A 280 -24.10 7.16 -6.71
C TYR A 280 -24.66 8.39 -5.98
N GLN A 281 -25.97 8.53 -5.88
CA GLN A 281 -26.60 9.62 -5.13
C GLN A 281 -26.26 9.54 -3.63
N LEU A 282 -26.30 8.35 -3.04
CA LEU A 282 -25.91 8.12 -1.65
C LEU A 282 -24.43 8.50 -1.43
N LEU A 283 -23.55 7.99 -2.28
CA LEU A 283 -22.10 8.25 -2.21
C LEU A 283 -21.80 9.76 -2.19
N THR A 284 -22.50 10.56 -2.99
CA THR A 284 -22.35 12.02 -3.05
C THR A 284 -22.54 12.68 -1.68
N GLN A 285 -23.35 12.10 -0.79
CA GLN A 285 -23.66 12.66 0.52
C GLN A 285 -22.72 12.20 1.64
N ILE A 286 -22.12 11.00 1.51
CA ILE A 286 -21.45 10.34 2.63
C ILE A 286 -19.96 10.10 2.42
N SER A 287 -19.43 10.31 1.21
CA SER A 287 -18.02 9.97 0.92
C SER A 287 -17.06 11.05 1.39
N ARG A 288 -15.86 10.60 1.74
CA ARG A 288 -14.63 11.38 1.88
C ARG A 288 -13.63 10.90 0.84
N SER A 289 -12.82 11.79 0.29
CA SER A 289 -11.90 11.45 -0.81
C SER A 289 -10.50 11.97 -0.54
N PRO A 290 -9.73 11.35 0.38
CA PRO A 290 -8.33 11.70 0.58
C PRO A 290 -7.48 11.34 -0.64
N LEU A 291 -6.35 12.01 -0.78
CA LEU A 291 -5.32 11.67 -1.76
C LEU A 291 -4.31 10.74 -1.10
N ALA A 292 -4.05 9.62 -1.71
CA ALA A 292 -3.05 8.67 -1.24
C ALA A 292 -1.64 9.10 -1.65
N ASN A 293 -1.35 9.12 -2.96
CA ASN A 293 -0.16 9.73 -3.52
C ASN A 293 -0.46 10.54 -4.80
N VAL A 294 0.34 11.57 -5.06
CA VAL A 294 0.27 12.41 -6.27
C VAL A 294 1.65 12.55 -6.92
N VAL A 295 2.45 11.50 -6.84
CA VAL A 295 3.89 11.50 -7.20
C VAL A 295 4.25 10.37 -8.14
N ASP A 296 3.68 9.19 -7.97
CA ASP A 296 3.99 8.00 -8.74
C ASP A 296 3.60 8.04 -10.21
N VAL A 297 3.92 6.96 -10.90
CA VAL A 297 3.56 6.75 -12.32
C VAL A 297 2.06 6.93 -12.53
N ASN A 298 1.24 6.36 -11.66
CA ASN A 298 -0.17 6.67 -11.48
C ASN A 298 -0.36 7.34 -10.12
N TYR A 299 -1.23 8.34 -10.06
CA TYR A 299 -1.67 8.92 -8.80
C TYR A 299 -2.71 8.03 -8.15
N SER A 300 -2.73 7.96 -6.83
CA SER A 300 -3.73 7.18 -6.10
C SER A 300 -4.66 8.11 -5.32
N ALA A 301 -5.96 7.95 -5.55
CA ALA A 301 -7.03 8.61 -4.80
C ALA A 301 -7.89 7.58 -4.11
N VAL A 302 -8.39 7.91 -2.93
CA VAL A 302 -9.22 7.01 -2.13
C VAL A 302 -10.63 7.56 -2.03
N THR A 303 -11.61 6.66 -2.08
CA THR A 303 -12.99 6.97 -1.67
C THR A 303 -13.30 6.20 -0.40
N LEU A 304 -13.59 6.91 0.67
CA LEU A 304 -13.93 6.40 2.00
C LEU A 304 -15.41 6.59 2.30
N VAL A 305 -16.03 5.61 2.94
CA VAL A 305 -17.38 5.69 3.48
C VAL A 305 -17.39 5.15 4.91
N ASP A 306 -17.83 5.98 5.85
CA ASP A 306 -17.99 5.61 7.26
C ASP A 306 -19.12 4.60 7.42
N LYS A 307 -18.85 3.45 8.02
CA LYS A 307 -19.80 2.38 8.30
C LYS A 307 -20.90 2.83 9.26
N ALA A 308 -20.63 3.81 10.13
CA ALA A 308 -21.63 4.36 11.06
C ALA A 308 -22.78 5.08 10.35
N LEU A 309 -22.59 5.49 9.10
CA LEU A 309 -23.64 6.11 8.27
C LEU A 309 -24.52 5.08 7.53
N LEU A 310 -24.19 3.79 7.62
CA LEU A 310 -24.80 2.72 6.85
C LEU A 310 -25.40 1.65 7.76
N PRO A 311 -26.42 0.90 7.31
CA PRO A 311 -26.82 -0.32 7.99
C PRO A 311 -25.65 -1.32 8.05
N PRO A 312 -25.59 -2.18 9.09
CA PRO A 312 -24.58 -3.24 9.15
C PRO A 312 -24.62 -4.13 7.91
N ALA A 313 -23.44 -4.31 7.29
CA ALA A 313 -23.25 -5.18 6.14
C ALA A 313 -21.98 -6.02 6.30
N GLN A 314 -21.91 -7.15 5.59
CA GLN A 314 -20.78 -8.06 5.60
C GLN A 314 -20.21 -8.16 4.18
N ALA A 315 -19.10 -7.46 3.92
CA ALA A 315 -18.38 -7.62 2.67
C ALA A 315 -17.77 -9.03 2.61
N TYR A 316 -17.79 -9.64 1.43
CA TYR A 316 -17.16 -10.95 1.19
C TYR A 316 -17.51 -12.02 2.25
N GLY A 317 -18.79 -12.06 2.68
CA GLY A 317 -19.26 -13.03 3.67
C GLY A 317 -18.73 -12.80 5.09
N GLY A 318 -18.23 -11.60 5.41
CA GLY A 318 -17.72 -11.25 6.74
C GLY A 318 -16.26 -11.67 6.97
N ILE A 319 -15.49 -11.87 5.91
CA ILE A 319 -14.09 -12.32 5.98
C ILE A 319 -13.24 -11.38 6.82
N HIS A 320 -13.46 -10.05 6.77
CA HIS A 320 -12.72 -9.08 7.59
C HIS A 320 -12.83 -9.39 9.09
N ALA A 321 -14.04 -9.60 9.59
CA ALA A 321 -14.28 -9.93 11.00
C ALA A 321 -13.63 -11.27 11.39
N HIS A 322 -13.66 -12.25 10.49
CA HIS A 322 -12.99 -13.54 10.67
C HIS A 322 -11.48 -13.36 10.79
N LEU A 323 -10.83 -12.71 9.81
CA LEU A 323 -9.38 -12.51 9.78
C LEU A 323 -8.88 -11.69 10.97
N ARG A 324 -9.63 -10.66 11.35
CA ARG A 324 -9.36 -9.87 12.57
C ARG A 324 -9.42 -10.72 13.83
N SER A 325 -10.37 -11.65 13.92
CA SER A 325 -10.46 -12.58 15.05
C SER A 325 -9.25 -13.52 15.10
N VAL A 326 -8.82 -14.02 13.95
CA VAL A 326 -7.60 -14.84 13.80
C VAL A 326 -6.37 -14.04 14.22
N ALA A 327 -6.23 -12.80 13.73
CA ALA A 327 -5.10 -11.92 14.02
C ALA A 327 -4.93 -11.64 15.53
N LYS A 328 -6.01 -11.46 16.28
CA LYS A 328 -5.97 -11.28 17.75
C LYS A 328 -5.32 -12.46 18.49
N GLY A 329 -5.35 -13.64 17.92
CA GLY A 329 -4.68 -14.82 18.50
C GLY A 329 -3.18 -14.92 18.17
N LEU A 330 -2.67 -14.03 17.31
CA LEU A 330 -1.27 -13.99 16.89
C LEU A 330 -0.43 -12.94 17.64
N LEU A 331 -1.09 -11.89 18.16
CA LEU A 331 -0.52 -10.77 18.90
C LEU A 331 -0.53 -11.03 20.40
#